data_b39d4a32ea7831b02e5f51df0c90c54a
#
_entry.id   b39d4a32ea7831b02e5f51df0c90c54a
#
_cell.length_a   1.000
_cell.length_b   1.000
_cell.length_c   1.000
_cell.angle_alpha   90.00
_cell.angle_beta   90.00
_cell.angle_gamma   90.00
#
_symmetry.space_group_name_H-M   'P 1'
#
loop_
_entity.id
_entity.type
_entity.pdbx_description
1 polymer ?
#
loop_
_entity_poly.entity_id
_entity_poly.type
_entity_poly.pdbx_seq_one_letter_code
_entity_poly.pdbx_strand_id
1 'polypeptide(L)'
;MTYAQAFDFNVYLKRDYAPLADRLRFIVTLAKAAPAFLATGRANLVDPLPKPKISLAIDIAKGTAEFLEKDLAQAVGEVKDAKLMAEFRAANAQAVTAFREYAEWLEREKLPRADDGFALGEERYRKFLAARDAITLAPEKILENRDGGIAARAGCVCRRGENCRAGQDADRGDA
;
A
#
# COMPACT_ATOMS: atom_id res chain seq x y z
N MET A 1 -4.51 -0.36 8.96
CA MET A 1 -3.29 -0.90 8.32
C MET A 1 -3.49 -2.39 8.17
N THR A 2 -3.32 -2.96 7.01
CA THR A 2 -3.42 -4.41 6.83
C THR A 2 -2.12 -5.06 7.28
N TYR A 3 -2.18 -6.16 8.02
CA TYR A 3 -0.99 -6.86 8.52
C TYR A 3 -0.05 -7.27 7.38
N ALA A 4 -0.59 -7.67 6.22
CA ALA A 4 0.22 -8.02 5.06
C ALA A 4 1.10 -6.87 4.52
N GLN A 5 0.72 -5.61 4.71
CA GLN A 5 1.51 -4.43 4.31
C GLN A 5 2.74 -4.17 5.19
N ALA A 6 2.87 -4.83 6.32
CA ALA A 6 4.05 -4.69 7.18
C ALA A 6 5.31 -5.30 6.56
N PHE A 7 5.16 -6.15 5.53
CA PHE A 7 6.27 -6.84 4.87
C PHE A 7 6.61 -6.18 3.53
N ASP A 8 7.49 -5.18 3.55
CA ASP A 8 8.02 -4.57 2.33
C ASP A 8 9.41 -5.11 2.01
N PHE A 9 9.44 -6.23 1.31
CA PHE A 9 10.69 -6.84 0.84
C PHE A 9 11.39 -6.01 -0.26
N ASN A 10 10.65 -5.14 -0.98
CA ASN A 10 11.19 -4.33 -2.06
C ASN A 10 12.24 -3.32 -1.58
N VAL A 11 12.14 -2.84 -0.33
CA VAL A 11 13.12 -1.92 0.25
C VAL A 11 14.53 -2.53 0.21
N TYR A 12 14.64 -3.84 0.47
CA TYR A 12 15.90 -4.55 0.47
C TYR A 12 16.43 -4.89 -0.93
N LEU A 13 15.56 -4.92 -1.94
CA LEU A 13 15.95 -5.18 -3.33
C LEU A 13 16.32 -3.90 -4.08
N LYS A 14 15.49 -2.86 -3.98
CA LYS A 14 15.60 -1.65 -4.80
C LYS A 14 16.69 -0.69 -4.35
N ARG A 15 17.09 -0.75 -3.07
CA ARG A 15 18.10 0.14 -2.51
C ARG A 15 19.44 -0.57 -2.38
N ASP A 16 20.44 -0.05 -3.06
CA ASP A 16 21.80 -0.62 -3.07
C ASP A 16 22.67 -0.04 -1.95
N TYR A 17 22.25 -0.27 -0.69
CA TYR A 17 22.93 0.25 0.51
C TYR A 17 23.97 -0.72 1.10
N ALA A 18 23.96 -1.99 0.67
CA ALA A 18 24.85 -3.04 1.12
C ALA A 18 24.96 -4.16 0.06
N PRO A 19 25.99 -5.02 0.13
CA PRO A 19 26.07 -6.21 -0.73
C PRO A 19 24.79 -7.05 -0.69
N LEU A 20 24.39 -7.61 -1.84
CA LEU A 20 23.13 -8.36 -1.97
C LEU A 20 23.03 -9.51 -0.95
N ALA A 21 24.14 -10.19 -0.63
CA ALA A 21 24.14 -11.24 0.37
C ALA A 21 23.78 -10.75 1.78
N ASP A 22 24.21 -9.55 2.16
CA ASP A 22 23.85 -8.96 3.46
C ASP A 22 22.40 -8.53 3.50
N ARG A 23 21.90 -7.93 2.42
CA ARG A 23 20.47 -7.61 2.27
C ARG A 23 19.60 -8.87 2.29
N LEU A 24 20.07 -9.97 1.71
CA LEU A 24 19.38 -11.24 1.74
C LEU A 24 19.24 -11.83 3.15
N ARG A 25 20.21 -11.65 4.05
CA ARG A 25 20.08 -12.06 5.47
C ARG A 25 18.91 -11.36 6.17
N PHE A 26 18.69 -10.06 5.90
CA PHE A 26 17.52 -9.33 6.42
C PHE A 26 16.21 -9.86 5.83
N ILE A 27 16.20 -10.13 4.52
CA ILE A 27 15.03 -10.74 3.84
C ILE A 27 14.69 -12.10 4.47
N VAL A 28 15.67 -12.94 4.74
CA VAL A 28 15.47 -14.24 5.40
C VAL A 28 14.89 -14.08 6.79
N THR A 29 15.40 -13.11 7.57
CA THR A 29 14.88 -12.82 8.91
C THR A 29 13.42 -12.37 8.85
N LEU A 30 13.09 -11.49 7.90
CA LEU A 30 11.73 -11.00 7.69
C LEU A 30 10.79 -12.13 7.23
N ALA A 31 11.24 -12.98 6.30
CA ALA A 31 10.46 -14.12 5.83
C ALA A 31 10.17 -15.15 6.95
N LYS A 32 11.13 -15.41 7.82
CA LYS A 32 10.94 -16.28 9.00
C LYS A 32 9.93 -15.71 10.01
N ALA A 33 9.84 -14.40 10.13
CA ALA A 33 8.89 -13.74 11.04
C ALA A 33 7.45 -13.73 10.50
N ALA A 34 7.26 -13.86 9.19
CA ALA A 34 5.95 -13.71 8.54
C ALA A 34 4.85 -14.63 9.10
N PRO A 35 5.06 -15.95 9.31
CA PRO A 35 4.01 -16.84 9.82
C PRO A 35 3.49 -16.41 11.19
N ALA A 36 4.39 -16.14 12.14
CA ALA A 36 4.02 -15.73 13.50
C ALA A 36 3.32 -14.37 13.52
N PHE A 37 3.78 -13.43 12.70
CA PHE A 37 3.18 -12.11 12.60
C PHE A 37 1.76 -12.18 12.01
N LEU A 38 1.55 -12.95 10.95
CA LEU A 38 0.22 -13.14 10.36
C LEU A 38 -0.73 -13.89 11.29
N ALA A 39 -0.23 -14.85 12.07
CA ALA A 39 -1.01 -15.52 13.12
C ALA A 39 -1.48 -14.52 14.19
N THR A 40 -0.60 -13.63 14.65
CA THR A 40 -0.96 -12.53 15.54
C THR A 40 -2.00 -11.60 14.91
N GLY A 41 -1.84 -11.31 13.60
CA GLY A 41 -2.82 -10.54 12.84
C GLY A 41 -4.21 -11.18 12.86
N ARG A 42 -4.29 -12.50 12.66
CA ARG A 42 -5.58 -13.25 12.76
C ARG A 42 -6.23 -13.11 14.15
N ALA A 43 -5.44 -13.22 15.20
CA ALA A 43 -5.94 -13.13 16.57
C ALA A 43 -6.46 -11.71 16.93
N ASN A 44 -5.87 -10.68 16.36
CA ASN A 44 -6.19 -9.28 16.66
C ASN A 44 -7.32 -8.69 15.81
N LEU A 45 -7.75 -9.36 14.74
CA LEU A 45 -8.82 -8.86 13.87
C LEU A 45 -10.20 -9.20 14.45
N VAL A 46 -10.87 -8.17 14.97
CA VAL A 46 -12.20 -8.25 15.55
C VAL A 46 -13.25 -7.81 14.53
N ASP A 47 -14.34 -8.59 14.39
CA ASP A 47 -15.47 -8.27 13.52
C ASP A 47 -16.41 -7.22 14.15
N PRO A 48 -17.15 -6.42 13.35
CA PRO A 48 -17.13 -6.40 11.89
C PRO A 48 -15.97 -5.58 11.33
N LEU A 49 -15.53 -5.94 10.13
CA LEU A 49 -14.48 -5.24 9.40
C LEU A 49 -15.02 -4.68 8.08
N PRO A 50 -14.61 -3.47 7.66
CA PRO A 50 -15.04 -2.90 6.40
C PRO A 50 -14.64 -3.73 5.19
N LYS A 51 -15.61 -4.10 4.34
CA LYS A 51 -15.42 -4.91 3.15
C LYS A 51 -14.29 -4.44 2.23
N PRO A 52 -14.16 -3.14 1.88
CA PRO A 52 -13.06 -2.68 1.02
C PRO A 52 -11.68 -2.93 1.63
N LYS A 53 -11.56 -2.87 2.97
CA LYS A 53 -10.28 -3.14 3.66
C LYS A 53 -9.92 -4.61 3.65
N ILE A 54 -10.91 -5.50 3.78
CA ILE A 54 -10.68 -6.95 3.71
C ILE A 54 -10.27 -7.33 2.29
N SER A 55 -11.01 -6.86 1.26
CA SER A 55 -10.66 -7.13 -0.14
C SER A 55 -9.24 -6.68 -0.47
N LEU A 56 -8.86 -5.46 -0.07
CA LEU A 56 -7.50 -4.97 -0.25
C LEU A 56 -6.46 -5.83 0.50
N ALA A 57 -6.78 -6.31 1.70
CA ALA A 57 -5.86 -7.16 2.48
C ALA A 57 -5.65 -8.52 1.81
N ILE A 58 -6.68 -9.08 1.18
CA ILE A 58 -6.62 -10.30 0.39
C ILE A 58 -5.70 -10.11 -0.83
N ASP A 59 -5.94 -9.04 -1.59
CA ASP A 59 -5.15 -8.73 -2.79
C ASP A 59 -3.66 -8.53 -2.45
N ILE A 60 -3.37 -7.80 -1.37
CA ILE A 60 -2.00 -7.59 -0.89
C ILE A 60 -1.36 -8.91 -0.46
N ALA A 61 -2.08 -9.76 0.28
CA ALA A 61 -1.53 -11.04 0.72
C ALA A 61 -1.23 -11.98 -0.46
N LYS A 62 -2.14 -12.07 -1.43
CA LYS A 62 -1.94 -12.84 -2.67
C LYS A 62 -0.78 -12.28 -3.49
N GLY A 63 -0.74 -10.97 -3.71
CA GLY A 63 0.34 -10.32 -4.45
C GLY A 63 1.69 -10.47 -3.77
N THR A 64 1.75 -10.43 -2.43
CA THR A 64 2.98 -10.69 -1.69
C THR A 64 3.44 -12.13 -1.85
N ALA A 65 2.55 -13.10 -1.76
CA ALA A 65 2.91 -14.52 -1.98
C ALA A 65 3.46 -14.74 -3.39
N GLU A 66 2.84 -14.16 -4.41
CA GLU A 66 3.29 -14.26 -5.80
C GLU A 66 4.66 -13.59 -6.01
N PHE A 67 4.86 -12.40 -5.45
CA PHE A 67 6.14 -11.69 -5.48
C PHE A 67 7.26 -12.51 -4.82
N LEU A 68 7.02 -13.11 -3.66
CA LEU A 68 7.98 -13.94 -2.95
C LEU A 68 8.37 -15.17 -3.77
N GLU A 69 7.40 -15.80 -4.42
CA GLU A 69 7.61 -17.02 -5.19
C GLU A 69 8.36 -16.79 -6.49
N LYS A 70 8.09 -15.67 -7.17
CA LYS A 70 8.63 -15.39 -8.52
C LYS A 70 9.73 -14.32 -8.47
N ASP A 71 9.36 -13.08 -8.21
CA ASP A 71 10.25 -11.93 -8.42
C ASP A 71 11.40 -11.90 -7.42
N LEU A 72 11.11 -12.15 -6.14
CA LEU A 72 12.13 -12.19 -5.11
C LEU A 72 13.11 -13.35 -5.33
N ALA A 73 12.60 -14.53 -5.64
CA ALA A 73 13.43 -15.70 -5.90
C ALA A 73 14.38 -15.49 -7.10
N GLN A 74 13.89 -14.81 -8.15
CA GLN A 74 14.70 -14.45 -9.30
C GLN A 74 15.76 -13.39 -8.94
N ALA A 75 15.37 -12.33 -8.23
CA ALA A 75 16.24 -11.20 -7.90
C ALA A 75 17.44 -11.59 -7.03
N VAL A 76 17.30 -12.60 -6.16
CA VAL A 76 18.39 -13.06 -5.30
C VAL A 76 19.22 -14.21 -5.89
N GLY A 77 18.88 -14.65 -7.11
CA GLY A 77 19.52 -15.81 -7.76
C GLY A 77 21.03 -15.66 -8.01
N GLU A 78 21.56 -14.45 -8.04
CA GLU A 78 23.00 -14.18 -8.23
C GLU A 78 23.85 -14.40 -6.96
N VAL A 79 23.25 -14.62 -5.80
CA VAL A 79 23.97 -14.85 -4.55
C VAL A 79 24.63 -16.23 -4.57
N LYS A 80 25.97 -16.25 -4.46
CA LYS A 80 26.78 -17.49 -4.55
C LYS A 80 26.87 -18.28 -3.25
N ASP A 81 26.43 -17.72 -2.12
CA ASP A 81 26.45 -18.39 -0.81
C ASP A 81 25.37 -19.48 -0.77
N ALA A 82 25.78 -20.73 -0.97
CA ALA A 82 24.88 -21.88 -1.04
C ALA A 82 24.11 -22.12 0.27
N LYS A 83 24.74 -21.84 1.44
CA LYS A 83 24.10 -22.01 2.75
C LYS A 83 23.01 -20.95 2.95
N LEU A 84 23.32 -19.70 2.65
CA LEU A 84 22.35 -18.59 2.72
C LEU A 84 21.19 -18.80 1.74
N MET A 85 21.46 -19.29 0.53
CA MET A 85 20.43 -19.61 -0.45
C MET A 85 19.52 -20.76 -0.02
N ALA A 86 20.07 -21.80 0.64
CA ALA A 86 19.25 -22.87 1.19
C ALA A 86 18.33 -22.36 2.32
N GLU A 87 18.87 -21.52 3.21
CA GLU A 87 18.12 -20.88 4.28
C GLU A 87 17.01 -19.95 3.75
N PHE A 88 17.34 -19.16 2.72
CA PHE A 88 16.37 -18.31 2.03
C PHE A 88 15.23 -19.14 1.44
N ARG A 89 15.52 -20.19 0.68
CA ARG A 89 14.49 -21.04 0.05
C ARG A 89 13.53 -21.62 1.08
N ALA A 90 14.05 -22.11 2.19
CA ALA A 90 13.23 -22.67 3.26
C ALA A 90 12.32 -21.60 3.91
N ALA A 91 12.89 -20.43 4.27
CA ALA A 91 12.14 -19.34 4.87
C ALA A 91 11.11 -18.75 3.90
N ASN A 92 11.49 -18.57 2.64
CA ASN A 92 10.62 -18.05 1.60
C ASN A 92 9.40 -18.96 1.35
N ALA A 93 9.60 -20.26 1.26
CA ALA A 93 8.49 -21.22 1.09
C ALA A 93 7.50 -21.16 2.26
N GLN A 94 7.99 -21.03 3.50
CA GLN A 94 7.14 -20.86 4.67
C GLN A 94 6.36 -19.56 4.63
N ALA A 95 7.00 -18.45 4.23
CA ALA A 95 6.35 -17.16 4.08
C ALA A 95 5.27 -17.20 3.00
N VAL A 96 5.56 -17.75 1.81
CA VAL A 96 4.58 -17.91 0.72
C VAL A 96 3.34 -18.66 1.21
N THR A 97 3.54 -19.80 1.89
CA THR A 97 2.43 -20.59 2.45
C THR A 97 1.62 -19.76 3.45
N ALA A 98 2.28 -19.06 4.37
CA ALA A 98 1.62 -18.26 5.39
C ALA A 98 0.78 -17.12 4.79
N PHE A 99 1.28 -16.43 3.74
CA PHE A 99 0.51 -15.38 3.05
C PHE A 99 -0.68 -15.94 2.30
N ARG A 100 -0.55 -17.09 1.64
CA ARG A 100 -1.68 -17.77 0.96
C ARG A 100 -2.75 -18.19 1.95
N GLU A 101 -2.37 -18.85 3.03
CA GLU A 101 -3.29 -19.27 4.09
C GLU A 101 -3.97 -18.07 4.76
N TYR A 102 -3.26 -16.94 4.91
CA TYR A 102 -3.84 -15.72 5.45
C TYR A 102 -4.89 -15.12 4.51
N ALA A 103 -4.60 -15.08 3.20
CA ALA A 103 -5.56 -14.63 2.20
C ALA A 103 -6.81 -15.50 2.16
N GLU A 104 -6.65 -16.84 2.12
CA GLU A 104 -7.76 -17.78 2.15
C GLU A 104 -8.61 -17.68 3.42
N TRP A 105 -7.97 -17.47 4.57
CA TRP A 105 -8.69 -17.27 5.83
C TRP A 105 -9.51 -15.97 5.80
N LEU A 106 -8.95 -14.87 5.28
CA LEU A 106 -9.71 -13.62 5.11
C LEU A 106 -10.91 -13.80 4.18
N GLU A 107 -10.75 -14.53 3.07
CA GLU A 107 -11.82 -14.81 2.12
C GLU A 107 -12.94 -15.64 2.74
N ARG A 108 -12.59 -16.70 3.46
CA ARG A 108 -13.57 -17.65 4.01
C ARG A 108 -14.26 -17.17 5.27
N GLU A 109 -13.52 -16.49 6.15
CA GLU A 109 -14.02 -16.18 7.48
C GLU A 109 -14.36 -14.70 7.69
N LYS A 110 -13.60 -13.78 7.11
CA LYS A 110 -13.77 -12.36 7.37
C LYS A 110 -14.64 -11.67 6.31
N LEU A 111 -14.43 -11.99 5.04
CA LEU A 111 -15.18 -11.36 3.95
C LEU A 111 -16.70 -11.58 4.04
N PRO A 112 -17.23 -12.77 4.40
CA PRO A 112 -18.66 -12.97 4.56
C PRO A 112 -19.30 -12.21 5.73
N ARG A 113 -18.49 -11.81 6.72
CA ARG A 113 -18.92 -11.03 7.91
C ARG A 113 -18.62 -9.56 7.79
N ALA A 114 -18.11 -9.13 6.64
CA ALA A 114 -17.74 -7.76 6.38
C ALA A 114 -18.97 -6.85 6.33
N ASP A 115 -18.78 -5.61 6.77
CA ASP A 115 -19.79 -4.57 6.65
C ASP A 115 -19.39 -3.50 5.63
N ASP A 116 -20.31 -2.60 5.33
CA ASP A 116 -20.08 -1.43 4.49
C ASP A 116 -19.71 -0.18 5.31
N GLY A 117 -19.42 -0.33 6.61
CA GLY A 117 -19.14 0.73 7.57
C GLY A 117 -17.76 1.39 7.42
N PHE A 118 -17.25 1.52 6.18
CA PHE A 118 -15.93 2.10 5.91
C PHE A 118 -15.88 3.62 6.09
N ALA A 119 -17.04 4.29 6.05
CA ALA A 119 -17.16 5.73 6.22
C ALA A 119 -17.05 6.11 7.70
N LEU A 120 -16.09 6.96 8.04
CA LEU A 120 -15.88 7.40 9.41
C LEU A 120 -17.02 8.30 9.94
N GLY A 121 -17.75 8.95 9.04
CA GLY A 121 -18.65 10.04 9.38
C GLY A 121 -17.88 11.32 9.76
N GLU A 122 -18.61 12.45 9.74
CA GLU A 122 -18.00 13.77 9.88
C GLU A 122 -17.24 13.96 11.20
N GLU A 123 -17.86 13.62 12.32
CA GLU A 123 -17.26 13.84 13.65
C GLU A 123 -15.95 13.03 13.85
N ARG A 124 -15.96 11.75 13.47
CA ARG A 124 -14.76 10.91 13.56
C ARG A 124 -13.69 11.35 12.58
N TYR A 125 -14.09 11.78 11.39
CA TYR A 125 -13.17 12.30 10.39
C TYR A 125 -12.49 13.59 10.85
N ARG A 126 -13.20 14.51 11.47
CA ARG A 126 -12.63 15.72 12.08
C ARG A 126 -11.63 15.38 13.18
N LYS A 127 -11.97 14.46 14.09
CA LYS A 127 -11.05 13.98 15.13
C LYS A 127 -9.80 13.32 14.54
N PHE A 128 -9.97 12.54 13.48
CA PHE A 128 -8.87 11.89 12.77
C PHE A 128 -7.92 12.92 12.15
N LEU A 129 -8.44 13.93 11.44
CA LEU A 129 -7.63 15.00 10.85
C LEU A 129 -6.86 15.79 11.92
N ALA A 130 -7.52 16.13 13.02
CA ALA A 130 -6.88 16.86 14.11
C ALA A 130 -5.77 16.06 14.79
N ALA A 131 -6.01 14.76 15.06
CA ALA A 131 -5.07 13.91 15.78
C ALA A 131 -3.88 13.45 14.93
N ARG A 132 -4.11 13.19 13.63
CA ARG A 132 -3.09 12.65 12.73
C ARG A 132 -2.31 13.72 12.00
N ASP A 133 -3.01 14.72 11.47
CA ASP A 133 -2.45 15.67 10.53
C ASP A 133 -2.44 17.11 11.09
N ALA A 134 -2.83 17.28 12.37
CA ALA A 134 -2.97 18.58 13.06
C ALA A 134 -3.88 19.56 12.30
N ILE A 135 -4.85 19.06 11.52
CA ILE A 135 -5.79 19.86 10.73
C ILE A 135 -7.06 20.10 11.57
N THR A 136 -7.32 21.35 11.92
CA THR A 136 -8.50 21.78 12.69
C THR A 136 -9.59 22.40 11.82
N LEU A 137 -9.36 22.55 10.52
CA LEU A 137 -10.33 23.09 9.57
C LEU A 137 -11.51 22.13 9.38
N ALA A 138 -12.70 22.70 9.20
CA ALA A 138 -13.88 21.94 8.83
C ALA A 138 -13.68 21.26 7.46
N PRO A 139 -14.19 20.02 7.27
CA PRO A 139 -14.03 19.29 6.00
C PRO A 139 -14.53 20.06 4.78
N GLU A 140 -15.61 20.82 4.93
CA GLU A 140 -16.20 21.69 3.90
C GLU A 140 -15.18 22.75 3.45
N LYS A 141 -14.48 23.35 4.40
CA LYS A 141 -13.46 24.37 4.11
C LYS A 141 -12.24 23.78 3.41
N ILE A 142 -11.90 22.52 3.71
CA ILE A 142 -10.86 21.80 3.00
C ILE A 142 -11.25 21.57 1.53
N LEU A 143 -12.52 21.20 1.28
CA LEU A 143 -13.05 21.03 -0.07
C LEU A 143 -13.07 22.35 -0.86
N GLU A 144 -13.57 23.43 -0.26
CA GLU A 144 -13.55 24.77 -0.87
C GLU A 144 -12.12 25.19 -1.26
N ASN A 145 -11.16 25.01 -0.34
CA ASN A 145 -9.76 25.35 -0.59
C ASN A 145 -9.17 24.49 -1.72
N ARG A 146 -9.55 23.20 -1.80
CA ARG A 146 -9.14 22.30 -2.88
C ARG A 146 -9.65 22.80 -4.22
N ASP A 147 -10.95 23.10 -4.30
CA ASP A 147 -11.61 23.49 -5.54
C ASP A 147 -11.12 24.87 -6.01
N GLY A 148 -10.95 25.82 -5.09
CA GLY A 148 -10.30 27.11 -5.36
C GLY A 148 -8.84 26.95 -5.79
N GLY A 149 -8.08 26.04 -5.16
CA GLY A 149 -6.70 25.73 -5.53
C GLY A 149 -6.56 25.07 -6.89
N ILE A 150 -7.47 24.18 -7.27
CA ILE A 150 -7.51 23.56 -8.60
C ILE A 150 -7.82 24.61 -9.67
N ALA A 151 -8.82 25.46 -9.45
CA ALA A 151 -9.17 26.56 -10.37
C ALA A 151 -8.01 27.55 -10.55
N ALA A 152 -7.35 27.93 -9.45
CA ALA A 152 -6.18 28.82 -9.50
C ALA A 152 -4.99 28.18 -10.24
N ARG A 153 -4.73 26.88 -10.03
CA ARG A 153 -3.67 26.17 -10.75
C ARG A 153 -3.98 25.98 -12.23
N ALA A 154 -5.22 25.67 -12.59
CA ALA A 154 -5.65 25.59 -13.98
C ALA A 154 -5.46 26.95 -14.69
N GLY A 155 -5.87 28.05 -14.06
CA GLY A 155 -5.64 29.39 -14.57
C GLY A 155 -4.15 29.79 -14.64
N CYS A 156 -3.31 29.30 -13.72
CA CYS A 156 -1.87 29.55 -13.73
C CYS A 156 -1.15 28.74 -14.83
N VAL A 157 -1.56 27.51 -15.07
CA VAL A 157 -1.03 26.69 -16.17
C VAL A 157 -1.37 27.33 -17.51
N CYS A 158 -2.59 27.81 -17.67
CA CYS A 158 -3.00 28.54 -18.88
C CYS A 158 -2.24 29.85 -19.10
N ARG A 159 -1.79 30.54 -18.03
CA ARG A 159 -0.99 31.76 -18.17
C ARG A 159 0.49 31.52 -18.45
N ARG A 160 1.03 30.36 -18.10
CA ARG A 160 2.44 29.98 -18.31
C ARG A 160 2.68 29.10 -19.53
N GLY A 161 1.65 28.46 -20.04
CA GLY A 161 1.77 27.57 -21.19
C GLY A 161 1.53 28.33 -22.50
N GLU A 162 2.55 28.45 -23.32
CA GLU A 162 2.45 28.96 -24.70
C GLU A 162 1.49 28.14 -25.59
N ASN A 163 0.84 27.10 -25.04
CA ASN A 163 -0.07 26.18 -25.71
C ASN A 163 -1.51 26.16 -25.16
N CYS A 164 -1.95 27.16 -24.42
CA CYS A 164 -3.37 27.32 -24.09
C CYS A 164 -4.14 27.89 -25.30
N ARG A 165 -4.52 27.00 -26.21
CA ARG A 165 -5.32 27.34 -27.42
C ARG A 165 -6.72 27.90 -27.12
N ALA A 166 -7.23 27.78 -25.90
CA ALA A 166 -8.57 28.23 -25.51
C ALA A 166 -8.70 29.77 -25.34
N GLY A 167 -7.60 30.52 -25.38
CA GLY A 167 -7.63 31.99 -25.27
C GLY A 167 -7.41 32.76 -26.57
N GLN A 168 -7.13 32.08 -27.69
CA GLN A 168 -6.81 32.75 -28.95
C GLN A 168 -8.03 32.93 -29.90
N ASP A 169 -9.12 32.21 -29.65
CA ASP A 169 -10.31 32.29 -30.49
C ASP A 169 -11.32 33.36 -30.07
N ALA A 170 -11.09 34.02 -28.93
CA ALA A 170 -11.99 35.08 -28.43
C ALA A 170 -11.63 36.51 -28.99
N ASP A 171 -10.49 36.67 -29.65
CA ASP A 171 -10.02 37.99 -30.14
C ASP A 171 -10.02 38.13 -31.70
N ARG A 172 -10.75 37.26 -32.39
CA ARG A 172 -10.94 37.33 -33.86
C ARG A 172 -12.40 37.46 -34.26
N GLY A 173 -13.13 38.27 -33.57
CA GLY A 173 -14.48 38.65 -33.96
C GLY A 173 -14.69 40.13 -33.73
N ASP A 174 -14.49 40.91 -34.79
CA ASP A 174 -14.92 42.27 -35.05
C ASP A 174 -13.77 43.17 -35.53
N ALA A 175 -13.55 43.10 -36.83
CA ALA A 175 -13.13 44.23 -37.66
C ALA A 175 -13.59 44.00 -39.10
#